data_570b802d99a0c876b91340106b156445
#
_entry.id   570b802d99a0c876b91340106b156445
#
_cell.length_a   1.000
_cell.length_b   1.000
_cell.length_c   1.000
_cell.angle_alpha   90.00
_cell.angle_beta   90.00
_cell.angle_gamma   90.00
#
_symmetry.space_group_name_H-M   'P 1'
#
loop_
_entity.id
_entity.type
_entity.pdbx_description
1 polymer ?
#
loop_
_entity_poly.entity_id
_entity_poly.type
_entity_poly.pdbx_seq_one_letter_code
_entity_poly.pdbx_strand_id
1 'polypeptide(L)'
;VVLYGATLWICTTQHTSVANNPDSQLGTLQADIANWEKFVPGLEFENTWQGDERYQPGDFVTYGGNQYVANDNVYSELPPSSSKWDLVTSGFNLRGDWGDDSTNQEYKIGDVVRLGGYTYLATANSTGVRPPNTTYWARLNQGIEWKNTWTTATLYDAGDAVRYGLISYVCVLAHTSETANRPDNDTGGTYWNNLASGAEESAITTQGDLLYFGGSGPTRLPIGADGQVLSVSSTGIPEWKDFGAVPDVYYVAGGIGTDNPTPTN
;
A
#
# COMPACT_ATOMS: atom_id res chain seq x y z
N VAL A 1 39.75 -25.41 28.67
CA VAL A 1 38.70 -24.55 28.09
C VAL A 1 38.38 -25.08 26.73
N VAL A 2 37.12 -25.25 26.41
CA VAL A 2 36.63 -25.66 25.11
C VAL A 2 35.59 -24.66 24.62
N LEU A 3 35.43 -24.51 23.32
CA LEU A 3 34.33 -23.82 22.69
C LEU A 3 33.24 -24.83 22.39
N TYR A 4 32.02 -24.58 22.89
CA TYR A 4 30.85 -25.39 22.61
C TYR A 4 29.65 -24.47 22.38
N GLY A 5 29.11 -24.51 21.20
CA GLY A 5 28.29 -23.42 20.73
C GLY A 5 29.10 -22.12 20.74
N ALA A 6 28.47 -21.00 20.94
CA ALA A 6 29.17 -19.71 21.07
C ALA A 6 29.81 -19.52 22.46
N THR A 7 29.76 -20.48 23.35
CA THR A 7 30.18 -20.36 24.75
C THR A 7 31.51 -21.04 25.02
N LEU A 8 32.44 -20.35 25.66
CA LEU A 8 33.63 -20.94 26.22
C LEU A 8 33.33 -21.63 27.57
N TRP A 9 33.75 -22.87 27.71
CA TRP A 9 33.57 -23.68 28.89
C TRP A 9 34.90 -24.08 29.53
N ILE A 10 34.94 -24.11 30.84
CA ILE A 10 36.10 -24.59 31.59
C ILE A 10 35.76 -25.90 32.29
N CYS A 11 36.62 -26.89 32.09
CA CYS A 11 36.49 -28.14 32.84
C CYS A 11 36.85 -27.93 34.29
N THR A 12 35.91 -28.26 35.18
CA THR A 12 36.05 -28.11 36.65
C THR A 12 36.38 -29.42 37.35
N THR A 13 36.09 -30.56 36.69
CA THR A 13 36.34 -31.88 37.26
C THR A 13 36.96 -32.78 36.18
N GLN A 14 38.09 -33.41 36.51
CA GLN A 14 38.74 -34.36 35.61
C GLN A 14 37.81 -35.53 35.28
N HIS A 15 37.54 -35.76 34.04
CA HIS A 15 36.67 -36.81 33.53
C HIS A 15 37.11 -37.27 32.16
N THR A 16 36.57 -38.39 31.67
CA THR A 16 36.68 -38.80 30.30
C THR A 16 35.44 -38.36 29.56
N SER A 17 35.61 -37.55 28.52
CA SER A 17 34.49 -37.06 27.71
C SER A 17 33.69 -38.18 27.08
N VAL A 18 32.36 -38.08 27.12
CA VAL A 18 31.47 -39.02 26.47
C VAL A 18 31.56 -38.81 24.95
N ALA A 19 31.70 -39.90 24.20
CA ALA A 19 31.74 -39.82 22.72
C ALA A 19 30.43 -39.23 22.16
N ASN A 20 30.56 -38.44 21.11
CA ASN A 20 29.42 -37.86 20.42
C ASN A 20 28.52 -38.97 19.86
N ASN A 21 27.29 -39.05 20.34
CA ASN A 21 26.28 -39.92 19.76
C ASN A 21 25.44 -39.12 18.77
N PRO A 22 25.57 -39.38 17.45
CA PRO A 22 24.82 -38.63 16.45
C PRO A 22 23.30 -38.78 16.58
N ASP A 23 22.80 -39.80 17.27
CA ASP A 23 21.39 -40.07 17.49
C ASP A 23 20.86 -39.42 18.79
N SER A 24 21.73 -38.87 19.65
CA SER A 24 21.34 -38.16 20.84
C SER A 24 21.27 -36.66 20.55
N GLN A 25 20.25 -36.00 21.02
CA GLN A 25 20.13 -34.52 20.96
C GLN A 25 21.15 -33.81 21.85
N LEU A 26 21.93 -34.55 22.64
CA LEU A 26 22.94 -34.06 23.54
C LEU A 26 24.31 -34.13 22.87
N GLY A 27 24.95 -33.01 22.67
CA GLY A 27 26.37 -32.95 22.31
C GLY A 27 27.23 -33.48 23.44
N THR A 28 28.53 -33.73 23.16
CA THR A 28 29.49 -34.30 24.10
C THR A 28 29.57 -33.51 25.44
N LEU A 29 29.56 -32.19 25.37
CA LEU A 29 29.65 -31.35 26.54
C LEU A 29 28.37 -31.41 27.39
N GLN A 30 27.20 -31.49 26.76
CA GLN A 30 25.92 -31.56 27.47
C GLN A 30 25.76 -32.87 28.24
N ALA A 31 26.30 -33.97 27.71
CA ALA A 31 26.28 -35.25 28.44
C ALA A 31 27.13 -35.23 29.73
N ASP A 32 28.13 -34.37 29.75
CA ASP A 32 29.08 -34.23 30.86
C ASP A 32 28.95 -32.88 31.58
N ILE A 33 27.86 -32.17 31.42
CA ILE A 33 27.69 -30.77 31.82
C ILE A 33 28.06 -30.48 33.29
N ALA A 34 27.88 -31.47 34.17
CA ALA A 34 28.24 -31.36 35.58
C ALA A 34 29.75 -31.16 35.84
N ASN A 35 30.60 -31.48 34.85
CA ASN A 35 32.04 -31.33 34.91
C ASN A 35 32.55 -30.03 34.27
N TRP A 36 31.65 -29.23 33.79
CA TRP A 36 31.97 -28.01 33.03
C TRP A 36 31.27 -26.79 33.64
N GLU A 37 31.93 -25.66 33.61
CA GLU A 37 31.40 -24.38 33.98
C GLU A 37 31.52 -23.40 32.82
N LYS A 38 30.49 -22.57 32.62
CA LYS A 38 30.51 -21.49 31.62
C LYS A 38 31.59 -20.46 31.99
N PHE A 39 32.58 -20.30 31.12
CA PHE A 39 33.66 -19.34 31.32
C PHE A 39 33.38 -18.00 30.63
N VAL A 40 32.95 -18.02 29.40
CA VAL A 40 32.52 -16.83 28.66
C VAL A 40 31.32 -17.18 27.80
N PRO A 41 30.14 -16.62 28.09
CA PRO A 41 29.02 -16.74 27.18
C PRO A 41 29.30 -15.95 25.90
N GLY A 42 29.04 -16.51 24.75
CA GLY A 42 29.17 -15.90 23.43
C GLY A 42 27.89 -16.00 22.63
N LEU A 43 27.89 -15.38 21.47
CA LEU A 43 26.84 -15.48 20.47
C LEU A 43 27.43 -16.01 19.17
N GLU A 44 26.80 -16.99 18.54
CA GLU A 44 27.14 -17.50 17.22
C GLU A 44 25.98 -17.26 16.27
N PHE A 45 26.28 -16.65 15.12
CA PHE A 45 25.24 -16.27 14.16
C PHE A 45 25.02 -17.38 13.12
N GLU A 46 23.88 -18.09 13.23
CA GLU A 46 23.51 -19.25 12.43
C GLU A 46 22.55 -18.89 11.25
N ASN A 47 22.42 -17.61 10.90
CA ASN A 47 21.55 -17.13 9.83
C ASN A 47 20.05 -17.40 10.07
N THR A 48 19.38 -18.00 9.08
CA THR A 48 17.94 -18.30 9.17
C THR A 48 17.72 -19.64 9.83
N TRP A 49 16.82 -19.71 10.81
CA TRP A 49 16.44 -20.94 11.47
C TRP A 49 16.00 -22.02 10.47
N GLN A 50 16.49 -23.24 10.66
CA GLN A 50 16.15 -24.43 9.89
C GLN A 50 15.60 -25.53 10.82
N GLY A 51 14.56 -26.23 10.37
CA GLY A 51 13.88 -27.24 11.21
C GLY A 51 14.66 -28.54 11.42
N ASP A 52 15.68 -28.80 10.60
CA ASP A 52 16.52 -29.99 10.63
C ASP A 52 17.91 -29.75 11.23
N GLU A 53 18.17 -28.54 11.69
CA GLU A 53 19.42 -28.17 12.35
C GLU A 53 19.31 -28.24 13.87
N ARG A 54 20.47 -28.36 14.52
CA ARG A 54 20.62 -28.35 15.97
C ARG A 54 21.27 -27.07 16.41
N TYR A 55 20.65 -26.43 17.39
CA TYR A 55 21.16 -25.19 17.96
C TYR A 55 21.55 -25.38 19.41
N GLN A 56 22.57 -24.66 19.83
CA GLN A 56 23.14 -24.69 21.15
C GLN A 56 22.93 -23.35 21.85
N PRO A 57 23.02 -23.28 23.18
CA PRO A 57 22.94 -22.02 23.89
C PRO A 57 23.94 -20.99 23.36
N GLY A 58 23.43 -19.83 22.94
CA GLY A 58 24.20 -18.76 22.33
C GLY A 58 24.08 -18.69 20.81
N ASP A 59 23.52 -19.69 20.14
CA ASP A 59 23.26 -19.65 18.72
C ASP A 59 22.15 -18.63 18.41
N PHE A 60 22.41 -17.80 17.44
CA PHE A 60 21.59 -16.67 17.09
C PHE A 60 21.00 -16.86 15.69
N VAL A 61 19.67 -16.87 15.57
CA VAL A 61 18.97 -17.13 14.33
C VAL A 61 18.00 -16.02 13.98
N THR A 62 17.71 -15.90 12.70
CA THR A 62 16.61 -15.11 12.17
C THR A 62 15.43 -16.02 11.85
N TYR A 63 14.24 -15.65 12.32
CA TYR A 63 12.99 -16.33 11.95
C TYR A 63 11.91 -15.30 11.67
N GLY A 64 11.40 -15.30 10.43
CA GLY A 64 10.51 -14.23 9.98
C GLY A 64 11.23 -12.89 10.03
N GLY A 65 10.59 -11.86 10.60
CA GLY A 65 11.22 -10.55 10.80
C GLY A 65 12.02 -10.43 12.09
N ASN A 66 12.06 -11.46 12.92
CA ASN A 66 12.61 -11.41 14.27
C ASN A 66 13.94 -12.15 14.41
N GLN A 67 14.70 -11.80 15.43
CA GLN A 67 15.96 -12.46 15.78
C GLN A 67 15.85 -13.08 17.15
N TYR A 68 16.35 -14.30 17.28
CA TYR A 68 16.28 -15.12 18.47
C TYR A 68 17.65 -15.67 18.86
N VAL A 69 17.87 -15.89 20.16
CA VAL A 69 19.03 -16.61 20.68
C VAL A 69 18.56 -17.85 21.41
N ALA A 70 19.21 -18.96 21.15
CA ALA A 70 18.98 -20.20 21.89
C ALA A 70 19.50 -20.06 23.33
N ASN A 71 18.68 -20.41 24.31
CA ASN A 71 19.04 -20.45 25.73
C ASN A 71 19.23 -21.89 26.26
N ASP A 72 18.92 -22.90 25.42
CA ASP A 72 19.10 -24.33 25.66
C ASP A 72 19.45 -25.03 24.33
N ASN A 73 19.73 -26.34 24.37
CA ASN A 73 19.86 -27.15 23.16
C ASN A 73 18.50 -27.29 22.48
N VAL A 74 18.46 -26.96 21.21
CA VAL A 74 17.23 -26.97 20.41
C VAL A 74 17.39 -27.86 19.20
N TYR A 75 16.35 -28.62 18.91
CA TYR A 75 16.22 -29.38 17.67
C TYR A 75 14.77 -29.37 17.21
N SER A 76 14.53 -28.89 15.98
CA SER A 76 13.19 -28.87 15.37
C SER A 76 12.12 -28.02 16.10
N GLU A 77 12.51 -27.20 17.08
CA GLU A 77 11.59 -26.35 17.84
C GLU A 77 11.61 -24.91 17.29
N LEU A 78 10.43 -24.42 16.91
CA LEU A 78 10.28 -23.08 16.34
C LEU A 78 10.60 -21.98 17.36
N PRO A 79 11.40 -20.96 16.99
CA PRO A 79 11.75 -19.89 17.92
C PRO A 79 10.57 -19.23 18.64
N PRO A 80 9.48 -18.79 17.98
CA PRO A 80 8.39 -18.11 18.69
C PRO A 80 7.54 -19.03 19.57
N SER A 81 7.66 -20.35 19.43
CA SER A 81 6.78 -21.33 20.08
C SER A 81 7.44 -22.09 21.21
N SER A 82 8.76 -21.97 21.37
CA SER A 82 9.53 -22.70 22.38
C SER A 82 10.17 -21.76 23.38
N SER A 83 10.11 -22.12 24.66
CA SER A 83 10.79 -21.40 25.75
C SER A 83 12.33 -21.50 25.70
N LYS A 84 12.86 -22.31 24.78
CA LYS A 84 14.31 -22.44 24.55
C LYS A 84 14.89 -21.34 23.68
N TRP A 85 14.06 -20.44 23.21
CA TRP A 85 14.45 -19.29 22.41
C TRP A 85 14.08 -17.99 23.11
N ASP A 86 15.03 -17.11 23.24
CA ASP A 86 14.79 -15.75 23.70
C ASP A 86 14.74 -14.79 22.51
N LEU A 87 13.70 -13.95 22.46
CA LEU A 87 13.59 -12.91 21.46
C LEU A 87 14.62 -11.81 21.74
N VAL A 88 15.52 -11.56 20.79
CA VAL A 88 16.54 -10.52 20.91
C VAL A 88 16.08 -9.22 20.28
N THR A 89 15.53 -9.31 19.06
CA THR A 89 15.07 -8.14 18.32
C THR A 89 13.82 -8.47 17.53
N SER A 90 12.81 -7.61 17.63
CA SER A 90 11.67 -7.62 16.72
C SER A 90 11.98 -6.76 15.50
N GLY A 91 11.69 -7.28 14.33
CA GLY A 91 11.90 -6.60 13.07
C GLY A 91 10.83 -6.95 12.04
N PHE A 92 11.05 -6.52 10.81
CA PHE A 92 10.16 -6.76 9.69
C PHE A 92 10.87 -7.51 8.57
N ASN A 93 10.17 -8.49 8.00
CA ASN A 93 10.58 -9.17 6.79
C ASN A 93 9.61 -8.81 5.65
N LEU A 94 10.06 -7.99 4.69
CA LEU A 94 9.23 -7.52 3.58
C LEU A 94 9.07 -8.64 2.56
N ARG A 95 7.83 -9.11 2.36
CA ARG A 95 7.49 -10.21 1.46
C ARG A 95 6.91 -9.75 0.12
N GLY A 96 6.64 -8.45 -0.05
CA GLY A 96 5.95 -7.92 -1.23
C GLY A 96 4.43 -8.03 -1.12
N ASP A 97 3.78 -8.36 -2.24
CA ASP A 97 2.34 -8.53 -2.27
C ASP A 97 1.93 -9.85 -1.61
N TRP A 98 0.78 -9.87 -0.94
CA TRP A 98 0.20 -11.12 -0.46
C TRP A 98 -0.10 -12.02 -1.65
N GLY A 99 0.41 -13.25 -1.65
CA GLY A 99 0.32 -14.13 -2.82
C GLY A 99 -1.07 -14.68 -3.05
N ASP A 100 -1.62 -14.40 -4.22
CA ASP A 100 -2.98 -14.79 -4.61
C ASP A 100 -3.15 -16.28 -4.86
N ASP A 101 -2.07 -16.96 -5.19
CA ASP A 101 -2.08 -18.34 -5.70
C ASP A 101 -1.70 -19.38 -4.64
N SER A 102 -1.41 -18.93 -3.45
CA SER A 102 -0.84 -19.82 -2.47
C SER A 102 -1.76 -20.03 -1.27
N THR A 103 -2.71 -20.90 -1.43
CA THR A 103 -3.35 -21.56 -0.29
C THR A 103 -2.34 -22.22 0.66
N ASN A 104 -1.07 -22.32 0.26
CA ASN A 104 0.02 -22.97 1.01
C ASN A 104 1.19 -22.05 1.33
N GLN A 105 1.11 -20.74 1.07
CA GLN A 105 2.21 -19.84 1.41
C GLN A 105 2.26 -19.63 2.92
N GLU A 106 3.41 -19.99 3.49
CA GLU A 106 3.68 -19.73 4.91
C GLU A 106 4.10 -18.29 5.14
N TYR A 107 3.47 -17.68 6.11
CA TYR A 107 3.87 -16.41 6.68
C TYR A 107 4.27 -16.59 8.13
N LYS A 108 5.34 -15.92 8.50
CA LYS A 108 5.93 -15.99 9.85
C LYS A 108 5.70 -14.67 10.56
N ILE A 109 5.70 -14.72 11.87
CA ILE A 109 5.65 -13.51 12.70
C ILE A 109 6.75 -12.52 12.26
N GLY A 110 6.37 -11.26 12.04
CA GLY A 110 7.27 -10.24 11.50
C GLY A 110 7.27 -10.11 9.97
N ASP A 111 6.62 -11.02 9.23
CA ASP A 111 6.44 -10.85 7.78
C ASP A 111 5.50 -9.68 7.50
N VAL A 112 5.88 -8.87 6.53
CA VAL A 112 5.10 -7.71 6.08
C VAL A 112 4.70 -7.91 4.63
N VAL A 113 3.40 -7.83 4.38
CA VAL A 113 2.81 -7.96 3.05
C VAL A 113 1.97 -6.75 2.69
N ARG A 114 1.82 -6.51 1.40
CA ARG A 114 0.87 -5.55 0.86
C ARG A 114 -0.32 -6.30 0.29
N LEU A 115 -1.52 -5.81 0.54
CA LEU A 115 -2.77 -6.28 -0.05
C LEU A 115 -3.71 -5.11 -0.26
N GLY A 116 -4.12 -4.91 -1.50
CA GLY A 116 -4.82 -3.70 -1.87
C GLY A 116 -3.94 -2.48 -1.57
N GLY A 117 -4.54 -1.39 -1.14
CA GLY A 117 -3.80 -0.20 -0.72
C GLY A 117 -3.14 -0.32 0.66
N TYR A 118 -3.28 -1.44 1.36
CA TYR A 118 -2.88 -1.56 2.76
C TYR A 118 -1.65 -2.45 2.94
N THR A 119 -0.91 -2.19 4.01
CA THR A 119 0.22 -3.01 4.44
C THR A 119 -0.11 -3.70 5.75
N TYR A 120 0.20 -4.98 5.84
CA TYR A 120 -0.10 -5.83 6.99
C TYR A 120 1.16 -6.49 7.54
N LEU A 121 1.23 -6.58 8.87
CA LEU A 121 2.24 -7.29 9.63
C LEU A 121 1.67 -8.62 10.14
N ALA A 122 2.36 -9.72 9.90
CA ALA A 122 2.03 -10.99 10.52
C ALA A 122 2.35 -10.96 12.02
N THR A 123 1.35 -11.15 12.85
CA THR A 123 1.44 -11.21 14.31
C THR A 123 1.50 -12.64 14.83
N ALA A 124 1.22 -13.61 13.96
CA ALA A 124 1.33 -15.04 14.21
C ALA A 124 1.68 -15.77 12.92
N ASN A 125 2.23 -16.98 13.06
CA ASN A 125 2.48 -17.84 11.91
C ASN A 125 1.16 -18.30 11.29
N SER A 126 1.09 -18.30 9.97
CA SER A 126 -0.10 -18.74 9.23
C SER A 126 0.27 -19.33 7.88
N THR A 127 -0.63 -20.16 7.34
CA THR A 127 -0.53 -20.69 5.98
C THR A 127 -1.80 -20.33 5.23
N GLY A 128 -1.67 -19.58 4.13
CA GLY A 128 -2.78 -19.21 3.26
C GLY A 128 -3.86 -18.31 3.91
N VAL A 129 -3.63 -17.76 5.09
CA VAL A 129 -4.60 -16.88 5.76
C VAL A 129 -4.47 -15.46 5.23
N ARG A 130 -5.53 -15.02 4.53
CA ARG A 130 -5.56 -13.70 3.89
C ARG A 130 -5.81 -12.58 4.90
N PRO A 131 -5.06 -11.45 4.82
CA PRO A 131 -5.46 -10.23 5.50
C PRO A 131 -6.88 -9.77 5.08
N PRO A 132 -7.64 -9.07 5.94
CA PRO A 132 -7.29 -8.51 7.23
C PRO A 132 -7.66 -9.39 8.45
N ASN A 133 -7.50 -10.70 8.40
CA ASN A 133 -7.79 -11.57 9.53
C ASN A 133 -6.98 -11.14 10.77
N THR A 134 -7.63 -10.52 11.75
CA THR A 134 -6.99 -9.88 12.92
C THR A 134 -6.33 -10.85 13.90
N THR A 135 -6.58 -12.16 13.77
CA THR A 135 -5.86 -13.18 14.57
C THR A 135 -4.41 -13.31 14.11
N TYR A 136 -4.16 -13.12 12.81
CA TYR A 136 -2.85 -13.34 12.20
C TYR A 136 -2.20 -12.07 11.67
N TRP A 137 -2.97 -11.01 11.44
CA TRP A 137 -2.50 -9.82 10.76
C TRP A 137 -2.87 -8.55 11.52
N ALA A 138 -1.89 -7.70 11.74
CA ALA A 138 -2.08 -6.33 12.17
C ALA A 138 -1.89 -5.39 10.97
N ARG A 139 -2.81 -4.42 10.80
CA ARG A 139 -2.65 -3.40 9.77
C ARG A 139 -1.60 -2.38 10.21
N LEU A 140 -0.53 -2.20 9.41
CA LEU A 140 0.52 -1.22 9.66
C LEU A 140 0.16 0.17 9.13
N ASN A 141 -0.33 0.24 7.90
CA ASN A 141 -0.77 1.50 7.32
C ASN A 141 -1.99 1.32 6.41
N GLN A 142 -2.60 2.45 6.07
CA GLN A 142 -3.63 2.59 5.04
C GLN A 142 -3.03 3.37 3.88
N GLY A 143 -3.19 2.84 2.70
CA GLY A 143 -2.80 3.47 1.45
C GLY A 143 -3.89 3.32 0.41
N ILE A 144 -3.57 3.63 -0.83
CA ILE A 144 -4.48 3.51 -1.98
C ILE A 144 -3.74 2.78 -3.09
N GLU A 145 -4.39 1.79 -3.69
CA GLU A 145 -3.93 1.12 -4.91
C GLU A 145 -4.90 1.42 -6.06
N TRP A 146 -4.39 2.01 -7.13
CA TRP A 146 -5.22 2.37 -8.28
C TRP A 146 -5.49 1.16 -9.18
N LYS A 147 -6.78 0.78 -9.33
CA LYS A 147 -7.25 -0.38 -10.12
C LYS A 147 -7.93 0.02 -11.43
N ASN A 148 -7.79 1.28 -11.88
CA ASN A 148 -8.41 1.81 -13.10
C ASN A 148 -9.94 1.93 -13.01
N THR A 149 -10.65 1.48 -14.07
CA THR A 149 -12.12 1.54 -14.12
C THR A 149 -12.72 0.36 -13.38
N TRP A 150 -13.76 0.61 -12.58
CA TRP A 150 -14.52 -0.44 -11.92
C TRP A 150 -15.05 -1.47 -12.93
N THR A 151 -14.94 -2.74 -12.57
CA THR A 151 -15.46 -3.88 -13.33
C THR A 151 -16.25 -4.79 -12.41
N THR A 152 -17.29 -5.43 -12.96
CA THR A 152 -18.09 -6.43 -12.22
C THR A 152 -17.32 -7.74 -12.05
N ALA A 153 -17.73 -8.58 -11.10
CA ALA A 153 -17.15 -9.89 -10.78
C ALA A 153 -15.63 -9.82 -10.47
N THR A 154 -15.18 -8.71 -9.95
CA THR A 154 -13.78 -8.47 -9.54
C THR A 154 -13.71 -8.38 -8.03
N LEU A 155 -12.72 -9.05 -7.43
CA LEU A 155 -12.42 -8.89 -6.01
C LEU A 155 -11.69 -7.57 -5.81
N TYR A 156 -12.28 -6.69 -5.02
CA TYR A 156 -11.66 -5.46 -4.55
C TYR A 156 -11.34 -5.55 -3.08
N ASP A 157 -10.14 -5.11 -2.72
CA ASP A 157 -9.68 -5.06 -1.35
C ASP A 157 -9.79 -3.65 -0.77
N ALA A 158 -9.79 -3.56 0.55
CA ALA A 158 -9.75 -2.26 1.22
C ALA A 158 -8.51 -1.48 0.77
N GLY A 159 -8.72 -0.22 0.36
CA GLY A 159 -7.69 0.64 -0.22
C GLY A 159 -7.57 0.57 -1.74
N ASP A 160 -8.25 -0.36 -2.41
CA ASP A 160 -8.34 -0.32 -3.87
C ASP A 160 -9.16 0.89 -4.32
N ALA A 161 -8.62 1.66 -5.25
CA ALA A 161 -9.29 2.81 -5.81
C ALA A 161 -9.64 2.60 -7.28
N VAL A 162 -10.86 2.94 -7.64
CA VAL A 162 -11.40 2.76 -8.98
C VAL A 162 -12.04 4.05 -9.46
N ARG A 163 -12.16 4.18 -10.77
CA ARG A 163 -13.02 5.17 -11.41
C ARG A 163 -14.32 4.50 -11.83
N TYR A 164 -15.44 5.11 -11.52
CA TYR A 164 -16.74 4.79 -12.07
C TYR A 164 -17.45 6.07 -12.51
N GLY A 165 -17.73 6.17 -13.82
CA GLY A 165 -18.16 7.45 -14.39
C GLY A 165 -17.09 8.53 -14.24
N LEU A 166 -17.46 9.65 -13.67
CA LEU A 166 -16.60 10.81 -13.44
C LEU A 166 -16.02 10.87 -12.02
N ILE A 167 -16.33 9.88 -11.19
CA ILE A 167 -15.98 9.87 -9.78
C ILE A 167 -14.96 8.77 -9.53
N SER A 168 -13.98 9.08 -8.69
CA SER A 168 -13.06 8.09 -8.15
C SER A 168 -13.54 7.65 -6.77
N TYR A 169 -13.52 6.35 -6.53
CA TYR A 169 -13.95 5.75 -5.28
C TYR A 169 -12.83 4.92 -4.67
N VAL A 170 -12.83 4.80 -3.36
CA VAL A 170 -11.94 3.89 -2.63
C VAL A 170 -12.76 2.81 -1.95
N CYS A 171 -12.35 1.57 -2.13
CA CYS A 171 -12.94 0.41 -1.45
C CYS A 171 -12.58 0.47 0.04
N VAL A 172 -13.57 0.35 0.90
CA VAL A 172 -13.39 0.36 2.37
C VAL A 172 -13.63 -0.99 3.00
N LEU A 173 -14.32 -1.88 2.30
CA LEU A 173 -14.59 -3.26 2.73
C LEU A 173 -14.38 -4.20 1.55
N ALA A 174 -13.49 -5.19 1.73
CA ALA A 174 -13.22 -6.18 0.69
C ALA A 174 -14.48 -6.94 0.27
N HIS A 175 -14.72 -7.01 -1.03
CA HIS A 175 -15.89 -7.66 -1.60
C HIS A 175 -15.67 -8.04 -3.07
N THR A 176 -16.47 -9.00 -3.55
CA THR A 176 -16.58 -9.22 -4.99
C THR A 176 -17.64 -8.28 -5.57
N SER A 177 -17.28 -7.56 -6.60
CA SER A 177 -18.13 -6.54 -7.19
C SER A 177 -19.31 -7.12 -7.96
N GLU A 178 -20.48 -6.55 -7.74
CA GLU A 178 -21.77 -6.85 -8.38
C GLU A 178 -22.49 -5.53 -8.69
N THR A 179 -23.56 -5.60 -9.48
CA THR A 179 -24.39 -4.41 -9.74
C THR A 179 -24.94 -3.79 -8.47
N ALA A 180 -25.27 -4.61 -7.46
CA ALA A 180 -25.86 -4.16 -6.20
C ALA A 180 -24.88 -3.35 -5.33
N ASN A 181 -23.58 -3.67 -5.37
CA ASN A 181 -22.53 -2.99 -4.63
C ASN A 181 -21.62 -2.14 -5.54
N ARG A 182 -22.12 -1.73 -6.69
CA ARG A 182 -21.44 -0.80 -7.58
C ARG A 182 -21.25 0.56 -6.89
N PRO A 183 -20.15 1.29 -7.11
CA PRO A 183 -19.84 2.50 -6.36
C PRO A 183 -20.95 3.56 -6.31
N ASP A 184 -21.70 3.75 -7.41
CA ASP A 184 -22.80 4.69 -7.48
C ASP A 184 -24.12 4.17 -6.84
N ASN A 185 -24.23 2.86 -6.61
CA ASN A 185 -25.36 2.23 -5.94
C ASN A 185 -25.13 2.05 -4.43
N ASP A 186 -23.88 2.14 -3.98
CA ASP A 186 -23.51 2.01 -2.56
C ASP A 186 -23.71 3.34 -1.81
N THR A 187 -24.96 3.78 -1.74
CA THR A 187 -25.33 5.06 -1.12
C THR A 187 -25.05 5.15 0.38
N GLY A 188 -24.83 4.01 1.02
CA GLY A 188 -24.50 3.91 2.46
C GLY A 188 -23.01 3.93 2.77
N GLY A 189 -22.15 3.88 1.75
CA GLY A 189 -20.69 3.80 1.96
C GLY A 189 -20.22 2.49 2.62
N THR A 190 -20.96 1.39 2.40
CA THR A 190 -20.63 0.10 2.99
C THR A 190 -19.36 -0.49 2.36
N TYR A 191 -19.22 -0.35 1.05
CA TYR A 191 -18.13 -0.90 0.27
C TYR A 191 -17.22 0.17 -0.31
N TRP A 192 -17.79 1.35 -0.64
CA TRP A 192 -17.10 2.40 -1.36
C TRP A 192 -17.27 3.76 -0.69
N ASN A 193 -16.19 4.49 -0.56
CA ASN A 193 -16.21 5.91 -0.26
C ASN A 193 -15.80 6.72 -1.48
N ASN A 194 -16.43 7.89 -1.65
CA ASN A 194 -16.02 8.85 -2.66
C ASN A 194 -14.61 9.36 -2.31
N LEU A 195 -13.66 9.17 -3.22
CA LEU A 195 -12.29 9.63 -3.07
C LEU A 195 -12.09 11.02 -3.70
N ALA A 196 -12.63 11.19 -4.89
CA ALA A 196 -12.59 12.46 -5.61
C ALA A 196 -13.75 12.53 -6.60
N SER A 197 -14.48 13.62 -6.58
CA SER A 197 -15.39 13.96 -7.66
C SER A 197 -14.57 14.54 -8.80
N GLY A 198 -14.59 13.87 -9.96
CA GLY A 198 -14.09 14.46 -11.18
C GLY A 198 -14.91 15.72 -11.47
N ALA A 199 -14.33 16.72 -12.05
CA ALA A 199 -15.12 17.71 -12.77
C ALA A 199 -15.99 16.93 -13.75
N GLU A 200 -17.28 17.27 -13.81
CA GLU A 200 -18.12 16.72 -14.87
C GLU A 200 -17.35 16.80 -16.16
N GLU A 201 -17.29 15.68 -16.90
CA GLU A 201 -16.56 15.59 -18.16
C GLU A 201 -16.89 16.84 -18.93
N SER A 202 -15.90 17.67 -19.05
CA SER A 202 -15.94 19.06 -19.49
C SER A 202 -17.26 19.38 -20.17
N ALA A 203 -18.08 20.20 -19.54
CA ALA A 203 -19.29 20.73 -20.20
C ALA A 203 -18.97 21.29 -21.60
N ILE A 204 -17.67 21.45 -21.90
CA ILE A 204 -17.09 21.83 -23.17
C ILE A 204 -16.99 20.59 -24.05
N THR A 205 -17.83 20.52 -25.10
CA THR A 205 -17.92 19.37 -26.01
C THR A 205 -17.43 19.68 -27.42
N THR A 206 -17.19 20.96 -27.73
CA THR A 206 -16.83 21.41 -29.08
C THR A 206 -15.67 22.41 -28.99
N GLN A 207 -14.79 22.38 -29.98
CA GLN A 207 -13.72 23.37 -30.07
C GLN A 207 -14.29 24.80 -30.12
N GLY A 208 -13.80 25.67 -29.23
CA GLY A 208 -14.26 27.05 -29.14
C GLY A 208 -15.37 27.27 -28.10
N ASP A 209 -15.88 26.21 -27.43
CA ASP A 209 -16.77 26.36 -26.29
C ASP A 209 -16.08 27.06 -25.14
N LEU A 210 -16.84 27.78 -24.34
CA LEU A 210 -16.37 28.39 -23.09
C LEU A 210 -17.06 27.76 -21.90
N LEU A 211 -16.34 27.68 -20.78
CA LEU A 211 -16.88 27.27 -19.49
C LEU A 211 -17.02 28.50 -18.60
N TYR A 212 -18.20 28.70 -18.00
CA TYR A 212 -18.42 29.73 -16.99
C TYR A 212 -19.13 29.14 -15.78
N PHE A 213 -19.11 29.88 -14.66
CA PHE A 213 -19.85 29.48 -13.47
C PHE A 213 -21.27 30.00 -13.55
N GLY A 214 -22.25 29.13 -13.80
CA GLY A 214 -23.67 29.42 -13.76
C GLY A 214 -24.23 29.44 -12.33
N GLY A 215 -25.51 29.67 -12.18
CA GLY A 215 -26.14 29.78 -10.85
C GLY A 215 -26.06 28.52 -9.98
N SER A 216 -25.79 27.34 -10.56
CA SER A 216 -25.70 26.07 -9.85
C SER A 216 -24.38 25.32 -10.10
N GLY A 217 -23.44 25.91 -10.87
CA GLY A 217 -22.14 25.23 -11.15
C GLY A 217 -21.56 25.58 -12.50
N PRO A 218 -20.52 24.86 -12.94
CA PRO A 218 -19.89 25.00 -14.24
C PRO A 218 -20.91 24.79 -15.36
N THR A 219 -21.03 25.74 -16.26
CA THR A 219 -22.01 25.76 -17.34
C THR A 219 -21.30 26.04 -18.67
N ARG A 220 -21.70 25.32 -19.69
CA ARG A 220 -21.17 25.50 -21.05
C ARG A 220 -21.80 26.68 -21.74
N LEU A 221 -21.00 27.53 -22.36
CA LEU A 221 -21.41 28.45 -23.38
C LEU A 221 -20.90 27.88 -24.73
N PRO A 222 -21.76 27.33 -25.58
CA PRO A 222 -21.36 26.83 -26.89
C PRO A 222 -20.64 27.92 -27.71
N ILE A 223 -19.77 27.52 -28.63
CA ILE A 223 -19.11 28.47 -29.52
C ILE A 223 -20.14 29.34 -30.24
N GLY A 224 -19.86 30.63 -30.29
CA GLY A 224 -20.69 31.60 -31.04
C GLY A 224 -20.59 31.43 -32.55
N ALA A 225 -21.50 32.05 -33.28
CA ALA A 225 -21.42 32.14 -34.72
C ALA A 225 -20.36 33.17 -35.15
N ASP A 226 -19.97 33.07 -36.44
CA ASP A 226 -19.03 34.02 -37.03
C ASP A 226 -19.59 35.47 -36.91
N GLY A 227 -18.70 36.40 -36.53
CA GLY A 227 -19.03 37.78 -36.33
C GLY A 227 -19.68 38.12 -34.95
N GLN A 228 -19.90 37.12 -34.10
CA GLN A 228 -20.36 37.35 -32.74
C GLN A 228 -19.22 37.70 -31.78
N VAL A 229 -19.52 38.52 -30.80
CA VAL A 229 -18.61 38.88 -29.71
C VAL A 229 -19.15 38.37 -28.37
N LEU A 230 -18.24 37.98 -27.47
CA LEU A 230 -18.59 37.62 -26.14
C LEU A 230 -19.04 38.90 -25.39
N SER A 231 -20.21 38.86 -24.82
CA SER A 231 -20.78 39.96 -24.03
C SER A 231 -21.36 39.43 -22.73
N VAL A 232 -21.72 40.35 -21.85
CA VAL A 232 -22.40 40.01 -20.58
C VAL A 232 -23.84 40.46 -20.68
N SER A 233 -24.76 39.53 -20.43
CA SER A 233 -26.21 39.84 -20.38
C SER A 233 -26.59 40.78 -19.21
N SER A 234 -27.79 41.33 -19.25
CA SER A 234 -28.30 42.12 -18.15
C SER A 234 -28.42 41.36 -16.81
N THR A 235 -28.36 40.03 -16.84
CA THR A 235 -28.35 39.15 -15.67
C THR A 235 -26.96 38.75 -15.20
N GLY A 236 -25.89 39.29 -15.83
CA GLY A 236 -24.52 39.00 -15.47
C GLY A 236 -23.96 37.71 -16.06
N ILE A 237 -24.65 37.09 -17.00
CA ILE A 237 -24.27 35.81 -17.63
C ILE A 237 -23.55 36.09 -18.96
N PRO A 238 -22.43 35.38 -19.28
CA PRO A 238 -21.78 35.50 -20.58
C PRO A 238 -22.69 34.99 -21.70
N GLU A 239 -22.77 35.76 -22.79
CA GLU A 239 -23.54 35.40 -23.97
C GLU A 239 -22.82 35.87 -25.25
N TRP A 240 -23.14 35.25 -26.41
CA TRP A 240 -22.69 35.71 -27.70
C TRP A 240 -23.71 36.71 -28.26
N LYS A 241 -23.22 37.85 -28.67
CA LYS A 241 -24.02 38.85 -29.36
C LYS A 241 -23.48 39.18 -30.73
N ASP A 242 -24.39 39.41 -31.66
CA ASP A 242 -24.01 39.98 -32.93
C ASP A 242 -23.38 41.35 -32.66
N PHE A 243 -22.17 41.50 -33.12
CA PHE A 243 -21.56 42.81 -33.19
C PHE A 243 -22.37 43.56 -34.23
N GLY A 244 -23.30 44.42 -33.81
CA GLY A 244 -24.08 45.23 -34.71
C GLY A 244 -23.14 45.92 -35.69
N ALA A 245 -23.53 46.06 -36.95
CA ALA A 245 -22.70 46.65 -37.99
C ALA A 245 -21.96 47.86 -37.36
N VAL A 246 -20.61 47.73 -37.32
CA VAL A 246 -19.79 48.83 -36.78
C VAL A 246 -20.17 50.02 -37.63
N PRO A 247 -20.76 51.10 -37.10
CA PRO A 247 -20.97 52.27 -37.91
C PRO A 247 -19.60 52.65 -38.41
N ASP A 248 -19.46 52.83 -39.72
CA ASP A 248 -18.16 53.09 -40.42
C ASP A 248 -17.27 53.90 -39.48
N VAL A 249 -16.16 53.36 -39.10
CA VAL A 249 -15.18 54.08 -38.30
C VAL A 249 -14.53 55.06 -39.22
N TYR A 250 -15.10 56.26 -39.25
CA TYR A 250 -14.47 57.35 -39.95
C TYR A 250 -13.15 57.68 -39.25
N TYR A 251 -12.05 57.25 -39.85
CA TYR A 251 -10.76 57.80 -39.52
C TYR A 251 -10.77 59.29 -39.91
N VAL A 252 -11.03 60.14 -38.96
CA VAL A 252 -10.72 61.55 -39.15
C VAL A 252 -9.20 61.64 -39.13
N ALA A 253 -8.59 61.53 -40.29
CA ALA A 253 -7.22 61.94 -40.42
C ALA A 253 -7.16 63.40 -40.04
N GLY A 254 -6.44 63.74 -38.95
CA GLY A 254 -6.22 65.10 -38.52
C GLY A 254 -5.49 65.91 -39.56
N GLY A 255 -6.19 66.36 -40.55
CA GLY A 255 -5.76 67.25 -41.59
C GLY A 255 -6.83 68.33 -41.76
N ILE A 256 -6.48 69.57 -41.64
CA ILE A 256 -7.28 70.74 -41.94
C ILE A 256 -7.57 70.70 -43.42
N GLY A 257 -8.65 70.01 -43.84
CA GLY A 257 -9.06 69.90 -45.23
C GLY A 257 -10.58 69.77 -45.27
N THR A 258 -11.18 70.72 -45.94
CA THR A 258 -12.62 70.85 -46.17
C THR A 258 -13.11 69.86 -47.24
N ASP A 259 -13.10 68.56 -46.91
CA ASP A 259 -13.77 67.61 -47.76
C ASP A 259 -14.94 66.95 -47.06
N ASN A 260 -16.11 67.50 -47.33
CA ASN A 260 -17.38 66.92 -46.93
C ASN A 260 -17.77 65.90 -48.00
N PRO A 261 -17.71 64.58 -47.71
CA PRO A 261 -18.20 63.60 -48.70
C PRO A 261 -19.73 63.67 -48.76
N THR A 262 -20.25 64.03 -49.89
CA THR A 262 -21.65 63.91 -50.20
C THR A 262 -22.07 62.45 -50.20
N PRO A 263 -23.12 62.07 -49.53
CA PRO A 263 -23.65 60.71 -49.61
C PRO A 263 -24.15 60.45 -51.02
N THR A 264 -23.62 59.50 -51.70
CA THR A 264 -24.24 58.95 -52.95
C THR A 264 -25.23 57.88 -52.51
N ASN A 265 -26.50 58.09 -52.97
CA ASN A 265 -27.63 57.16 -52.79
C ASN A 265 -27.28 55.76 -53.28
#